data_ab815aa3aec8ed14c200dfeb172dfeba
#
_entry.id   ab815aa3aec8ed14c200dfeb172dfeba
#
_cell.length_a   1.000
_cell.length_b   1.000
_cell.length_c   1.000
_cell.angle_alpha   90.00
_cell.angle_beta   90.00
_cell.angle_gamma   90.00
#
_symmetry.space_group_name_H-M   'P 1'
#
loop_
_entity.id
_entity.type
_entity.pdbx_description
1 polymer ?
#
loop_
_entity_poly.entity_id
_entity_poly.type
_entity_poly.pdbx_seq_one_letter_code
_entity_poly.pdbx_strand_id
1 'polypeptide(L)'
;VRVSRRIQGRLPFDPEPNCHRTLLRTVFGGELIMASSLYFILPALGGYTLASLYLLKNPQILHKKKRAAFHCTHISHRGGSGERIESTMEAFTHAVEQGTEMLELDCHLTRDSHVIVSHDKNLLRQTGHDVTISSLNLEELPLYKDRLEVTFSAGRYSTGTDRKFTLLEEVFRKFPKMPVNIEIKEDNSLLIEKVSNLVKQYDRENLTVWATADSTIMNKCCRTNSTMPYSFSMRRGLQLLLLYYSGLLPFVPLGESFLQFYLPRIFNRTYIPEERLLKNRMVIYLLEKLTMRKSLLKHLVNRGIQVHLFVCNEDPDIEVAFEAGATGVMTDYPTLLTNYLHRHRNQD
;
A
#
# COMPACT_ATOMS: atom_id res chain seq x y z
N VAL A 1 -21.98 -85.73 -51.53
CA VAL A 1 -21.49 -87.07 -51.13
C VAL A 1 -20.97 -87.00 -49.73
N ARG A 2 -21.61 -87.72 -48.79
CA ARG A 2 -21.15 -88.33 -47.50
C ARG A 2 -20.58 -87.42 -46.42
N VAL A 3 -21.29 -87.30 -45.29
CA VAL A 3 -21.44 -88.22 -44.13
C VAL A 3 -20.20 -88.15 -43.22
N SER A 4 -20.21 -87.79 -42.00
CA SER A 4 -20.74 -88.40 -40.80
C SER A 4 -20.02 -87.99 -39.52
N ARG A 5 -20.76 -87.91 -38.43
CA ARG A 5 -20.51 -88.23 -37.00
C ARG A 5 -19.62 -87.33 -36.12
N ARG A 6 -20.37 -86.72 -35.18
CA ARG A 6 -20.35 -86.95 -33.72
C ARG A 6 -19.01 -87.19 -33.08
N ILE A 7 -18.74 -86.36 -32.04
CA ILE A 7 -18.50 -86.83 -30.66
C ILE A 7 -18.68 -85.67 -29.69
N GLN A 8 -19.41 -85.95 -28.61
CA GLN A 8 -19.57 -85.10 -27.41
C GLN A 8 -18.29 -85.02 -26.63
N GLY A 9 -17.97 -83.84 -26.17
CA GLY A 9 -16.96 -83.58 -25.09
C GLY A 9 -17.46 -82.46 -24.19
N ARG A 10 -17.87 -82.83 -22.96
CA ARG A 10 -18.16 -81.89 -21.88
C ARG A 10 -16.89 -81.13 -21.53
N LEU A 11 -16.94 -79.78 -21.49
CA LEU A 11 -15.93 -78.94 -20.86
C LEU A 11 -16.35 -78.69 -19.43
N PRO A 12 -15.40 -78.67 -18.47
CA PRO A 12 -15.66 -78.38 -17.05
C PRO A 12 -15.90 -76.87 -16.83
N PHE A 13 -16.78 -76.57 -15.92
CA PHE A 13 -17.03 -75.24 -15.36
C PHE A 13 -15.83 -74.77 -14.67
N ASP A 14 -15.23 -73.64 -15.13
CA ASP A 14 -14.28 -72.82 -14.35
C ASP A 14 -15.08 -71.89 -13.46
N PRO A 15 -14.75 -71.76 -12.17
CA PRO A 15 -15.39 -70.78 -11.29
C PRO A 15 -14.83 -69.40 -11.56
N GLU A 16 -15.73 -68.41 -11.72
CA GLU A 16 -15.44 -66.99 -11.88
C GLU A 16 -14.45 -66.53 -10.82
N PRO A 17 -13.42 -65.73 -11.18
CA PRO A 17 -12.54 -65.13 -10.20
C PRO A 17 -13.24 -64.00 -9.43
N ASN A 18 -13.20 -64.11 -8.13
CA ASN A 18 -13.64 -63.22 -7.08
C ASN A 18 -13.44 -61.74 -7.38
N CYS A 19 -14.40 -61.07 -8.01
CA CYS A 19 -14.47 -59.64 -8.22
C CYS A 19 -14.59 -58.85 -6.87
N HIS A 20 -15.13 -59.50 -5.83
CA HIS A 20 -15.28 -58.89 -4.51
C HIS A 20 -13.96 -58.70 -3.72
N ARG A 21 -12.95 -59.49 -3.98
CA ARG A 21 -11.65 -59.37 -3.25
C ARG A 21 -10.78 -58.21 -3.78
N THR A 22 -10.93 -57.85 -5.04
CA THR A 22 -10.11 -56.73 -5.64
C THR A 22 -10.68 -55.38 -5.27
N LEU A 23 -12.03 -55.23 -5.20
CA LEU A 23 -12.69 -54.01 -4.76
C LEU A 23 -12.42 -53.68 -3.28
N LEU A 24 -12.44 -54.67 -2.39
CA LEU A 24 -12.13 -54.48 -0.97
C LEU A 24 -10.67 -54.08 -0.73
N ARG A 25 -9.69 -54.62 -1.49
CA ARG A 25 -8.29 -54.22 -1.37
C ARG A 25 -8.01 -52.80 -1.85
N THR A 26 -8.74 -52.27 -2.86
CA THR A 26 -8.57 -50.90 -3.33
C THR A 26 -9.19 -49.89 -2.37
N VAL A 27 -10.33 -50.20 -1.76
CA VAL A 27 -10.98 -49.29 -0.79
C VAL A 27 -10.20 -49.26 0.53
N PHE A 28 -9.85 -50.39 1.11
CA PHE A 28 -9.06 -50.46 2.36
C PHE A 28 -7.61 -50.02 2.16
N GLY A 29 -7.01 -50.25 1.00
CA GLY A 29 -5.68 -49.73 0.68
C GLY A 29 -5.63 -48.21 0.57
N GLY A 30 -6.68 -47.60 0.01
CA GLY A 30 -6.82 -46.15 -0.08
C GLY A 30 -7.00 -45.46 1.29
N GLU A 31 -7.79 -46.03 2.18
CA GLU A 31 -7.99 -45.54 3.53
C GLU A 31 -6.70 -45.67 4.40
N LEU A 32 -5.97 -46.75 4.23
CA LEU A 32 -4.72 -46.95 4.97
C LEU A 32 -3.61 -45.99 4.50
N ILE A 33 -3.54 -45.69 3.20
CA ILE A 33 -2.60 -44.74 2.63
C ILE A 33 -2.98 -43.30 3.03
N MET A 34 -4.27 -42.96 3.04
CA MET A 34 -4.75 -41.65 3.52
C MET A 34 -4.48 -41.49 5.03
N ALA A 35 -4.77 -42.49 5.85
CA ALA A 35 -4.50 -42.43 7.28
C ALA A 35 -2.98 -42.28 7.56
N SER A 36 -2.11 -43.03 6.87
CA SER A 36 -0.66 -42.91 7.06
C SER A 36 -0.10 -41.58 6.61
N SER A 37 -0.60 -40.96 5.52
CA SER A 37 -0.17 -39.63 5.07
C SER A 37 -0.60 -38.54 6.04
N LEU A 38 -1.78 -38.64 6.66
CA LEU A 38 -2.24 -37.68 7.69
C LEU A 38 -1.32 -37.67 8.92
N TYR A 39 -0.74 -38.80 9.31
CA TYR A 39 0.25 -38.86 10.43
C TYR A 39 1.50 -38.00 10.21
N PHE A 40 1.91 -37.79 8.95
CA PHE A 40 3.05 -36.92 8.62
C PHE A 40 2.64 -35.47 8.31
N ILE A 41 1.50 -35.30 7.62
CA ILE A 41 1.01 -33.98 7.20
C ILE A 41 0.59 -33.13 8.41
N LEU A 42 -0.17 -33.70 9.36
CA LEU A 42 -0.66 -32.93 10.50
C LEU A 42 0.46 -32.40 11.42
N PRO A 43 1.47 -33.20 11.82
CA PRO A 43 2.61 -32.68 12.57
C PRO A 43 3.42 -31.65 11.78
N ALA A 44 3.61 -31.85 10.47
CA ALA A 44 4.33 -30.90 9.61
C ALA A 44 3.60 -29.56 9.53
N LEU A 45 2.26 -29.56 9.32
CA LEU A 45 1.43 -28.35 9.34
C LEU A 45 1.42 -27.69 10.71
N GLY A 46 1.34 -28.47 11.79
CA GLY A 46 1.43 -27.99 13.17
C GLY A 46 2.77 -27.31 13.43
N GLY A 47 3.86 -27.96 13.09
CA GLY A 47 5.22 -27.41 13.21
C GLY A 47 5.42 -26.14 12.39
N TYR A 48 4.95 -26.13 11.12
CA TYR A 48 4.95 -24.94 10.26
C TYR A 48 4.17 -23.78 10.89
N THR A 49 2.94 -24.05 11.36
CA THR A 49 2.08 -23.02 11.95
C THR A 49 2.72 -22.42 13.20
N LEU A 50 3.25 -23.26 14.10
CA LEU A 50 3.93 -22.80 15.32
C LEU A 50 5.17 -21.97 14.98
N ALA A 51 6.02 -22.46 14.06
CA ALA A 51 7.21 -21.74 13.60
C ALA A 51 6.83 -20.38 12.96
N SER A 52 5.82 -20.37 12.08
CA SER A 52 5.34 -19.14 11.43
C SER A 52 4.83 -18.12 12.47
N LEU A 53 4.00 -18.54 13.42
CA LEU A 53 3.47 -17.65 14.45
C LEU A 53 4.57 -17.14 15.39
N TYR A 54 5.54 -17.98 15.73
CA TYR A 54 6.68 -17.59 16.57
C TYR A 54 7.55 -16.55 15.86
N LEU A 55 7.91 -16.81 14.60
CA LEU A 55 8.74 -15.91 13.78
C LEU A 55 7.99 -14.63 13.39
N LEU A 56 6.66 -14.67 13.25
CA LEU A 56 5.83 -13.48 13.01
C LEU A 56 5.96 -12.49 14.19
N LYS A 57 6.03 -12.99 15.41
CA LYS A 57 6.26 -12.18 16.62
C LYS A 57 7.71 -11.75 16.79
N ASN A 58 8.65 -12.54 16.31
CA ASN A 58 10.09 -12.37 16.49
C ASN A 58 10.85 -12.28 15.16
N PRO A 59 10.53 -11.28 14.29
CA PRO A 59 11.11 -11.23 12.94
C PRO A 59 12.62 -11.05 12.92
N GLN A 60 13.23 -10.54 13.99
CA GLN A 60 14.67 -10.29 14.10
C GLN A 60 15.50 -11.58 14.09
N ILE A 61 14.88 -12.75 14.29
CA ILE A 61 15.56 -14.05 14.17
C ILE A 61 16.04 -14.27 12.73
N LEU A 62 15.20 -13.93 11.73
CA LEU A 62 15.51 -14.15 10.32
C LEU A 62 15.89 -12.85 9.58
N HIS A 63 15.51 -11.70 10.10
CA HIS A 63 15.67 -10.42 9.40
C HIS A 63 16.28 -9.36 10.31
N LYS A 64 17.28 -8.65 9.81
CA LYS A 64 17.79 -7.45 10.47
C LYS A 64 16.74 -6.34 10.41
N LYS A 65 16.51 -5.65 11.53
CA LYS A 65 15.64 -4.48 11.58
C LYS A 65 16.24 -3.37 10.70
N LYS A 66 15.44 -2.85 9.77
CA LYS A 66 15.83 -1.71 8.95
C LYS A 66 16.01 -0.48 9.82
N ARG A 67 17.00 0.34 9.49
CA ARG A 67 17.22 1.64 10.10
C ARG A 67 16.76 2.70 9.13
N ALA A 68 15.69 3.41 9.46
CA ALA A 68 15.26 4.58 8.71
C ALA A 68 16.10 5.80 9.11
N ALA A 69 16.36 6.70 8.18
CA ALA A 69 17.04 7.95 8.46
C ALA A 69 16.14 8.89 9.28
N PHE A 70 14.83 8.70 9.23
CA PHE A 70 13.84 9.49 9.95
C PHE A 70 12.62 8.65 10.32
N HIS A 71 11.85 9.11 11.28
CA HIS A 71 10.55 8.57 11.66
C HIS A 71 9.53 9.71 11.62
N CYS A 72 8.32 9.41 11.12
CA CYS A 72 7.25 10.39 11.01
C CYS A 72 5.96 9.84 11.61
N THR A 73 5.43 10.58 12.56
CA THR A 73 4.11 10.36 13.17
C THR A 73 3.06 11.26 12.52
N HIS A 74 3.46 12.45 12.13
CA HIS A 74 2.64 13.51 11.57
C HIS A 74 2.99 13.77 10.10
N ILE A 75 2.11 13.40 9.18
CA ILE A 75 2.29 13.57 7.74
C ILE A 75 1.17 14.45 7.18
N SER A 76 1.52 15.45 6.37
CA SER A 76 0.55 16.35 5.74
C SER A 76 0.32 15.96 4.28
N HIS A 77 -0.90 15.48 3.99
CA HIS A 77 -1.35 15.11 2.66
C HIS A 77 -1.47 16.35 1.77
N ARG A 78 -0.72 16.38 0.65
CA ARG A 78 -0.62 17.53 -0.27
C ARG A 78 -0.34 18.86 0.43
N GLY A 79 0.43 18.82 1.56
CA GLY A 79 0.70 20.00 2.36
C GLY A 79 -0.42 20.44 3.29
N GLY A 80 -1.42 19.60 3.56
CA GLY A 80 -2.56 19.94 4.42
C GLY A 80 -3.71 20.60 3.65
N SER A 81 -4.22 19.89 2.65
CA SER A 81 -5.23 20.33 1.67
C SER A 81 -6.57 20.76 2.27
N GLY A 82 -6.83 20.46 3.55
CA GLY A 82 -8.04 20.88 4.25
C GLY A 82 -7.94 22.28 4.88
N GLU A 83 -6.74 22.80 5.07
CA GLU A 83 -6.49 24.08 5.75
C GLU A 83 -5.97 25.17 4.79
N ARG A 84 -5.33 24.78 3.70
CA ARG A 84 -4.87 25.66 2.61
C ARG A 84 -5.09 24.97 1.27
N ILE A 85 -4.98 25.71 0.16
CA ILE A 85 -5.09 25.14 -1.17
C ILE A 85 -3.96 24.11 -1.35
N GLU A 86 -4.33 22.89 -1.74
CA GLU A 86 -3.42 21.75 -1.89
C GLU A 86 -2.20 22.08 -2.75
N SER A 87 -1.04 21.51 -2.38
CA SER A 87 0.20 21.55 -3.18
C SER A 87 0.75 22.97 -3.44
N THR A 88 0.29 23.98 -2.71
CA THR A 88 0.86 25.33 -2.76
C THR A 88 1.99 25.49 -1.74
N MET A 89 2.86 26.48 -1.98
CA MET A 89 3.92 26.80 -1.01
C MET A 89 3.34 27.32 0.31
N GLU A 90 2.19 27.98 0.28
CA GLU A 90 1.44 28.41 1.47
C GLU A 90 1.01 27.18 2.30
N ALA A 91 0.46 26.13 1.64
CA ALA A 91 0.07 24.90 2.31
C ALA A 91 1.26 24.20 2.99
N PHE A 92 2.36 24.02 2.26
CA PHE A 92 3.58 23.41 2.81
C PHE A 92 4.15 24.19 3.97
N THR A 93 4.18 25.53 3.88
CA THR A 93 4.66 26.38 4.96
C THR A 93 3.79 26.25 6.20
N HIS A 94 2.49 26.34 6.03
CA HIS A 94 1.53 26.18 7.12
C HIS A 94 1.67 24.80 7.78
N ALA A 95 1.76 23.73 7.00
CA ALA A 95 1.94 22.37 7.54
C ALA A 95 3.20 22.26 8.41
N VAL A 96 4.32 22.83 7.95
CA VAL A 96 5.59 22.84 8.71
C VAL A 96 5.45 23.64 10.00
N GLU A 97 4.79 24.81 9.96
CA GLU A 97 4.50 25.64 11.12
C GLU A 97 3.60 24.91 12.14
N GLN A 98 2.72 24.03 11.67
CA GLN A 98 1.90 23.17 12.52
C GLN A 98 2.64 21.93 13.05
N GLY A 99 3.93 21.76 12.77
CA GLY A 99 4.74 20.67 13.31
C GLY A 99 4.68 19.37 12.51
N THR A 100 4.31 19.43 11.23
CA THR A 100 4.43 18.29 10.33
C THR A 100 5.86 17.75 10.29
N GLU A 101 6.00 16.43 10.26
CA GLU A 101 7.29 15.71 10.23
C GLU A 101 7.61 15.15 8.83
N MET A 102 6.64 15.12 7.93
CA MET A 102 6.81 14.74 6.53
C MET A 102 5.75 15.44 5.66
N LEU A 103 6.16 16.00 4.54
CA LEU A 103 5.26 16.48 3.51
C LEU A 103 4.99 15.36 2.50
N GLU A 104 3.74 15.18 2.15
CA GLU A 104 3.36 14.32 1.03
C GLU A 104 2.93 15.21 -0.14
N LEU A 105 3.34 14.82 -1.35
CA LEU A 105 3.08 15.54 -2.59
C LEU A 105 3.17 14.64 -3.83
N ASP A 106 2.48 15.07 -4.88
CA ASP A 106 2.49 14.43 -6.19
C ASP A 106 3.25 15.29 -7.21
N CYS A 107 3.92 14.67 -8.17
CA CYS A 107 4.70 15.39 -9.17
C CYS A 107 4.24 15.10 -10.59
N HIS A 108 4.23 16.16 -11.40
CA HIS A 108 4.03 16.12 -12.85
C HIS A 108 5.07 16.94 -13.60
N LEU A 109 5.17 16.71 -14.91
CA LEU A 109 6.13 17.40 -15.78
C LEU A 109 5.40 18.34 -16.73
N THR A 110 5.84 19.60 -16.78
CA THR A 110 5.40 20.57 -17.80
C THR A 110 6.00 20.25 -19.15
N ARG A 111 5.47 20.88 -20.22
CA ARG A 111 6.00 20.74 -21.61
C ARG A 111 7.47 21.14 -21.70
N ASP A 112 7.87 22.20 -21.00
CA ASP A 112 9.25 22.69 -20.92
C ASP A 112 10.07 22.03 -19.82
N SER A 113 9.61 20.85 -19.34
CA SER A 113 10.34 19.93 -18.46
C SER A 113 10.63 20.44 -17.04
N HIS A 114 9.79 21.30 -16.48
CA HIS A 114 9.81 21.62 -15.06
C HIS A 114 9.03 20.59 -14.25
N VAL A 115 9.55 20.20 -13.10
CA VAL A 115 8.87 19.31 -12.15
C VAL A 115 8.00 20.17 -11.23
N ILE A 116 6.69 20.09 -11.42
CA ILE A 116 5.72 20.81 -10.57
C ILE A 116 5.02 19.88 -9.62
N VAL A 117 4.54 20.42 -8.51
CA VAL A 117 3.75 19.71 -7.51
C VAL A 117 2.27 19.91 -7.80
N SER A 118 1.57 18.83 -8.12
CA SER A 118 0.13 18.81 -8.38
C SER A 118 -0.40 17.38 -8.26
N HIS A 119 -1.59 17.23 -7.70
CA HIS A 119 -2.23 15.92 -7.63
C HIS A 119 -2.80 15.49 -9.00
N ASP A 120 -3.48 16.40 -9.68
CA ASP A 120 -4.16 16.09 -10.94
C ASP A 120 -3.24 16.37 -12.13
N LYS A 121 -3.29 15.46 -13.11
CA LYS A 121 -2.66 15.66 -14.42
C LYS A 121 -3.46 16.63 -15.28
N ASN A 122 -4.81 16.52 -15.24
CA ASN A 122 -5.73 17.46 -15.87
C ASN A 122 -6.20 18.48 -14.85
N LEU A 123 -6.07 19.75 -15.20
CA LEU A 123 -6.25 20.87 -14.27
C LEU A 123 -7.72 21.33 -14.07
N LEU A 124 -8.71 20.63 -14.67
CA LEU A 124 -10.13 21.05 -14.61
C LEU A 124 -10.66 21.19 -13.17
N ARG A 125 -10.37 20.21 -12.30
CA ARG A 125 -10.81 20.26 -10.88
C ARG A 125 -10.15 21.43 -10.15
N GLN A 126 -8.84 21.57 -10.30
CA GLN A 126 -8.03 22.50 -9.53
C GLN A 126 -8.13 23.94 -10.02
N THR A 127 -8.29 24.18 -11.32
CA THR A 127 -8.24 25.53 -11.92
C THR A 127 -9.51 25.93 -12.66
N GLY A 128 -10.33 24.98 -13.09
CA GLY A 128 -11.48 25.20 -13.97
C GLY A 128 -11.15 25.13 -15.46
N HIS A 129 -9.88 24.93 -15.83
CA HIS A 129 -9.45 24.80 -17.22
C HIS A 129 -9.23 23.32 -17.58
N ASP A 130 -9.85 22.85 -18.64
CA ASP A 130 -9.71 21.47 -19.13
C ASP A 130 -8.44 21.36 -19.99
N VAL A 131 -7.31 21.35 -19.32
CA VAL A 131 -5.97 21.27 -19.92
C VAL A 131 -5.07 20.32 -19.12
N THR A 132 -4.10 19.71 -19.76
CA THR A 132 -3.12 18.83 -19.09
C THR A 132 -1.83 19.58 -18.81
N ILE A 133 -1.19 19.31 -17.69
CA ILE A 133 0.08 19.92 -17.29
C ILE A 133 1.14 19.76 -18.37
N SER A 134 1.26 18.56 -18.96
CA SER A 134 2.26 18.26 -19.99
C SER A 134 2.06 19.01 -21.33
N SER A 135 0.91 19.67 -21.51
CA SER A 135 0.66 20.50 -22.70
C SER A 135 1.03 21.97 -22.52
N LEU A 136 1.40 22.38 -21.31
CA LEU A 136 1.68 23.77 -20.93
C LEU A 136 3.14 23.94 -20.51
N ASN A 137 3.71 25.10 -20.81
CA ASN A 137 4.96 25.56 -20.20
C ASN A 137 4.66 26.07 -18.77
N LEU A 138 5.70 26.19 -17.94
CA LEU A 138 5.53 26.67 -16.56
C LEU A 138 4.77 27.99 -16.46
N GLU A 139 5.11 28.95 -17.34
CA GLU A 139 4.50 30.28 -17.33
C GLU A 139 3.05 30.30 -17.83
N GLU A 140 2.61 29.25 -18.53
CA GLU A 140 1.25 29.10 -19.06
C GLU A 140 0.29 28.43 -18.07
N LEU A 141 0.80 27.95 -16.93
CA LEU A 141 -0.04 27.27 -15.94
C LEU A 141 -1.08 28.24 -15.35
N PRO A 142 -2.38 27.86 -15.38
CA PRO A 142 -3.42 28.69 -14.77
C PRO A 142 -3.31 28.67 -13.25
N LEU A 143 -3.88 29.67 -12.59
CA LEU A 143 -3.95 29.71 -11.12
C LEU A 143 -4.98 28.68 -10.60
N TYR A 144 -4.77 28.17 -9.39
CA TYR A 144 -5.80 27.43 -8.66
C TYR A 144 -7.08 28.28 -8.49
N LYS A 145 -8.22 27.62 -8.36
CA LYS A 145 -9.48 28.26 -7.92
C LYS A 145 -9.28 28.92 -6.56
N ASP A 146 -10.05 29.98 -6.28
CA ASP A 146 -10.03 30.65 -4.95
C ASP A 146 -10.48 29.72 -3.82
N ARG A 147 -11.31 28.74 -4.17
CA ARG A 147 -11.88 27.75 -3.27
C ARG A 147 -11.82 26.38 -3.92
N LEU A 148 -11.23 25.40 -3.24
CA LEU A 148 -11.04 24.06 -3.74
C LEU A 148 -11.64 23.04 -2.79
N GLU A 149 -12.42 22.09 -3.32
CA GLU A 149 -12.99 21.00 -2.53
C GLU A 149 -11.89 20.04 -2.07
N VAL A 150 -11.96 19.65 -0.80
CA VAL A 150 -11.01 18.71 -0.17
C VAL A 150 -11.43 17.29 -0.53
N THR A 151 -10.61 16.60 -1.28
CA THR A 151 -10.93 15.26 -1.84
C THR A 151 -11.34 14.25 -0.77
N PHE A 152 -10.67 14.26 0.40
CA PHE A 152 -10.94 13.34 1.51
C PHE A 152 -11.81 13.93 2.63
N SER A 153 -12.51 15.02 2.34
CA SER A 153 -13.49 15.65 3.23
C SER A 153 -14.64 16.21 2.41
N ALA A 154 -15.43 15.31 1.81
CA ALA A 154 -16.51 15.64 0.89
C ALA A 154 -17.40 16.77 1.41
N GLY A 155 -17.65 17.78 0.56
CA GLY A 155 -18.42 18.98 0.90
C GLY A 155 -17.66 20.02 1.73
N ARG A 156 -16.40 19.77 2.12
CA ARG A 156 -15.52 20.77 2.74
C ARG A 156 -14.59 21.38 1.70
N TYR A 157 -14.19 22.60 1.94
CA TYR A 157 -13.39 23.39 1.00
C TYR A 157 -12.27 24.08 1.73
N SER A 158 -11.12 24.18 1.07
CA SER A 158 -10.01 25.03 1.47
C SER A 158 -9.94 26.29 0.64
N THR A 159 -9.30 27.31 1.19
CA THR A 159 -8.98 28.60 0.58
C THR A 159 -7.56 28.99 0.90
N GLY A 160 -6.98 29.89 0.15
CA GLY A 160 -5.64 30.42 0.39
C GLY A 160 -5.36 31.65 -0.47
N THR A 161 -4.27 32.31 -0.15
CA THR A 161 -3.78 33.47 -0.90
C THR A 161 -2.82 33.07 -2.02
N ASP A 162 -2.06 32.00 -1.81
CA ASP A 162 -1.21 31.41 -2.82
C ASP A 162 -2.03 30.46 -3.72
N ARG A 163 -2.03 30.76 -5.01
CA ARG A 163 -2.76 30.01 -6.02
C ARG A 163 -1.87 29.52 -7.15
N LYS A 164 -0.55 29.58 -6.96
CA LYS A 164 0.41 29.14 -7.97
C LYS A 164 0.78 27.68 -7.76
N PHE A 165 1.06 26.98 -8.87
CA PHE A 165 1.70 25.69 -8.80
C PHE A 165 3.13 25.82 -8.31
N THR A 166 3.51 24.98 -7.36
CA THR A 166 4.82 24.99 -6.73
C THR A 166 5.80 24.11 -7.53
N LEU A 167 7.02 24.54 -7.70
CA LEU A 167 8.09 23.68 -8.21
C LEU A 167 8.62 22.77 -7.10
N LEU A 168 8.91 21.49 -7.43
CA LEU A 168 9.53 20.58 -6.46
C LEU A 168 10.86 21.13 -5.93
N GLU A 169 11.63 21.80 -6.79
CA GLU A 169 12.89 22.45 -6.40
C GLU A 169 12.68 23.53 -5.34
N GLU A 170 11.61 24.31 -5.42
CA GLU A 170 11.29 25.34 -4.43
C GLU A 170 10.97 24.72 -3.07
N VAL A 171 10.25 23.59 -3.05
CA VAL A 171 9.98 22.83 -1.81
C VAL A 171 11.29 22.37 -1.19
N PHE A 172 12.20 21.79 -1.96
CA PHE A 172 13.49 21.31 -1.48
C PHE A 172 14.38 22.44 -0.94
N ARG A 173 14.37 23.57 -1.64
CA ARG A 173 15.14 24.76 -1.24
C ARG A 173 14.61 25.37 0.06
N LYS A 174 13.29 25.46 0.19
CA LYS A 174 12.66 26.06 1.37
C LYS A 174 12.72 25.17 2.61
N PHE A 175 12.61 23.84 2.41
CA PHE A 175 12.55 22.85 3.48
C PHE A 175 13.67 21.80 3.36
N PRO A 176 14.96 22.19 3.47
CA PRO A 176 16.08 21.30 3.15
C PRO A 176 16.20 20.05 4.03
N LYS A 177 15.66 20.09 5.24
CA LYS A 177 15.70 18.98 6.21
C LYS A 177 14.37 18.24 6.38
N MET A 178 13.32 18.70 5.75
CA MET A 178 11.97 18.11 5.87
C MET A 178 11.89 16.82 5.03
N PRO A 179 11.54 15.67 5.61
CA PRO A 179 11.21 14.48 4.84
C PRO A 179 10.07 14.73 3.85
N VAL A 180 10.18 14.14 2.66
CA VAL A 180 9.18 14.30 1.60
C VAL A 180 8.80 12.94 1.03
N ASN A 181 7.51 12.66 0.95
CA ASN A 181 6.94 11.53 0.23
C ASN A 181 6.48 12.00 -1.15
N ILE A 182 7.08 11.47 -2.22
CA ILE A 182 6.74 11.86 -3.59
C ILE A 182 5.98 10.74 -4.27
N GLU A 183 4.71 10.99 -4.59
CA GLU A 183 3.91 10.07 -5.37
C GLU A 183 4.08 10.32 -6.88
N ILE A 184 4.47 9.27 -7.60
CA ILE A 184 4.56 9.26 -9.06
C ILE A 184 3.37 8.47 -9.61
N LYS A 185 2.41 9.18 -10.25
CA LYS A 185 1.16 8.59 -10.72
C LYS A 185 1.17 8.20 -12.20
N GLU A 186 2.10 8.74 -12.96
CA GLU A 186 2.18 8.45 -14.40
C GLU A 186 3.49 7.74 -14.76
N ASP A 187 3.39 6.82 -15.72
CA ASP A 187 4.54 6.09 -16.25
C ASP A 187 5.35 6.99 -17.19
N ASN A 188 6.09 7.95 -16.61
CA ASN A 188 6.91 8.92 -17.30
C ASN A 188 8.37 8.83 -16.82
N SER A 189 9.21 8.19 -17.63
CA SER A 189 10.63 7.98 -17.28
C SER A 189 11.41 9.28 -17.14
N LEU A 190 11.07 10.32 -17.92
CA LEU A 190 11.71 11.63 -17.82
C LEU A 190 11.35 12.34 -16.50
N LEU A 191 10.08 12.24 -16.07
CA LEU A 191 9.65 12.76 -14.75
C LEU A 191 10.46 12.09 -13.63
N ILE A 192 10.53 10.74 -13.64
CA ILE A 192 11.25 9.97 -12.62
C ILE A 192 12.73 10.36 -12.57
N GLU A 193 13.36 10.50 -13.74
CA GLU A 193 14.75 10.95 -13.86
C GLU A 193 14.96 12.38 -13.32
N LYS A 194 14.09 13.31 -13.69
CA LYS A 194 14.15 14.72 -13.23
C LYS A 194 13.98 14.82 -11.71
N VAL A 195 13.00 14.11 -11.14
CA VAL A 195 12.80 14.04 -9.68
C VAL A 195 14.05 13.44 -9.01
N SER A 196 14.59 12.33 -9.52
CA SER A 196 15.80 11.72 -8.98
C SER A 196 16.99 12.67 -9.02
N ASN A 197 17.17 13.43 -10.11
CA ASN A 197 18.24 14.38 -10.25
C ASN A 197 18.12 15.55 -9.25
N LEU A 198 16.91 16.07 -9.04
CA LEU A 198 16.65 17.07 -7.99
C LEU A 198 16.97 16.53 -6.59
N VAL A 199 16.53 15.28 -6.29
CA VAL A 199 16.83 14.64 -4.99
C VAL A 199 18.34 14.55 -4.75
N LYS A 200 19.11 14.14 -5.77
CA LYS A 200 20.59 14.08 -5.70
C LYS A 200 21.22 15.45 -5.58
N GLN A 201 20.77 16.42 -6.37
CA GLN A 201 21.27 17.78 -6.38
C GLN A 201 21.16 18.46 -5.00
N TYR A 202 20.08 18.15 -4.27
CA TYR A 202 19.81 18.69 -2.93
C TYR A 202 20.24 17.76 -1.78
N ASP A 203 20.96 16.66 -2.07
CA ASP A 203 21.43 15.65 -1.09
C ASP A 203 20.31 15.14 -0.19
N ARG A 204 19.17 14.73 -0.81
CA ARG A 204 17.95 14.36 -0.09
C ARG A 204 17.56 12.89 -0.24
N GLU A 205 18.43 12.03 -0.73
CA GLU A 205 18.11 10.62 -0.99
C GLU A 205 17.59 9.89 0.26
N ASN A 206 18.16 10.22 1.43
CA ASN A 206 17.74 9.64 2.71
C ASN A 206 16.48 10.30 3.31
N LEU A 207 16.05 11.44 2.79
CA LEU A 207 14.88 12.21 3.26
C LEU A 207 13.70 12.18 2.28
N THR A 208 13.82 11.50 1.14
CA THR A 208 12.79 11.46 0.11
C THR A 208 12.36 10.03 -0.14
N VAL A 209 11.05 9.79 -0.16
CA VAL A 209 10.46 8.47 -0.33
C VAL A 209 9.80 8.38 -1.70
N TRP A 210 10.09 7.30 -2.44
CA TRP A 210 9.32 6.94 -3.62
C TRP A 210 7.99 6.33 -3.22
N ALA A 211 6.89 6.92 -3.68
CA ALA A 211 5.55 6.39 -3.52
C ALA A 211 4.85 6.24 -4.87
N THR A 212 4.12 5.18 -5.05
CA THR A 212 3.18 4.96 -6.16
C THR A 212 2.36 3.70 -5.92
N ALA A 213 1.12 3.70 -6.37
CA ALA A 213 0.27 2.52 -6.36
C ALA A 213 0.69 1.50 -7.43
N ASP A 214 1.29 1.94 -8.55
CA ASP A 214 1.68 1.09 -9.68
C ASP A 214 3.04 0.44 -9.49
N SER A 215 3.09 -0.89 -9.60
CA SER A 215 4.33 -1.66 -9.44
C SER A 215 5.33 -1.46 -10.58
N THR A 216 4.87 -1.13 -11.78
CA THR A 216 5.74 -0.88 -12.93
C THR A 216 6.47 0.44 -12.75
N ILE A 217 5.73 1.48 -12.33
CA ILE A 217 6.29 2.79 -11.99
C ILE A 217 7.28 2.64 -10.83
N MET A 218 6.91 1.93 -9.74
CA MET A 218 7.79 1.71 -8.60
C MET A 218 9.10 1.04 -9.01
N ASN A 219 9.04 0.03 -9.87
CA ASN A 219 10.25 -0.63 -10.38
C ASN A 219 11.15 0.33 -11.16
N LYS A 220 10.59 1.28 -11.93
CA LYS A 220 11.35 2.32 -12.62
C LYS A 220 11.99 3.29 -11.63
N CYS A 221 11.23 3.77 -10.63
CA CYS A 221 11.75 4.62 -9.57
C CYS A 221 12.95 3.99 -8.86
N CYS A 222 12.80 2.74 -8.40
CA CYS A 222 13.87 2.01 -7.72
C CYS A 222 15.10 1.74 -8.61
N ARG A 223 14.92 1.57 -9.93
CA ARG A 223 16.05 1.42 -10.87
C ARG A 223 16.77 2.74 -11.12
N THR A 224 16.04 3.86 -11.17
CA THR A 224 16.59 5.19 -11.41
C THR A 224 17.35 5.72 -10.19
N ASN A 225 16.82 5.47 -8.99
CA ASN A 225 17.49 5.81 -7.73
C ASN A 225 17.21 4.72 -6.68
N SER A 226 18.15 3.79 -6.55
CA SER A 226 18.04 2.64 -5.64
C SER A 226 18.39 2.96 -4.18
N THR A 227 18.93 4.14 -3.91
CA THR A 227 19.32 4.56 -2.55
C THR A 227 18.14 5.12 -1.77
N MET A 228 17.15 5.65 -2.49
CA MET A 228 15.94 6.19 -1.87
C MET A 228 15.07 5.09 -1.24
N PRO A 229 14.55 5.32 -0.03
CA PRO A 229 13.51 4.47 0.53
C PRO A 229 12.24 4.53 -0.33
N TYR A 230 11.42 3.45 -0.30
CA TYR A 230 10.22 3.36 -1.11
C TYR A 230 9.09 2.63 -0.38
N SER A 231 7.86 2.92 -0.81
CA SER A 231 6.64 2.34 -0.26
C SER A 231 6.21 1.06 -0.99
N PHE A 232 5.31 0.30 -0.35
CA PHE A 232 4.60 -0.79 -1.03
C PHE A 232 3.70 -0.23 -2.14
N SER A 233 3.80 -0.80 -3.34
CA SER A 233 2.79 -0.61 -4.38
C SER A 233 1.56 -1.50 -4.14
N MET A 234 0.45 -1.28 -4.84
CA MET A 234 -0.80 -2.04 -4.66
C MET A 234 -0.58 -3.55 -4.81
N ARG A 235 0.10 -3.98 -5.87
CA ARG A 235 0.41 -5.40 -6.10
C ARG A 235 1.26 -5.99 -4.98
N ARG A 236 2.25 -5.23 -4.48
CA ARG A 236 3.11 -5.66 -3.37
C ARG A 236 2.34 -5.70 -2.05
N GLY A 237 1.40 -4.78 -1.82
CA GLY A 237 0.49 -4.81 -0.69
C GLY A 237 -0.42 -6.05 -0.70
N LEU A 238 -1.00 -6.40 -1.86
CA LEU A 238 -1.77 -7.64 -2.00
C LEU A 238 -0.90 -8.87 -1.72
N GLN A 239 0.32 -8.91 -2.26
CA GLN A 239 1.28 -9.98 -2.02
C GLN A 239 1.65 -10.09 -0.54
N LEU A 240 1.81 -8.97 0.17
CA LEU A 240 2.04 -8.92 1.61
C LEU A 240 0.89 -9.59 2.39
N LEU A 241 -0.37 -9.32 2.02
CA LEU A 241 -1.54 -9.97 2.63
C LEU A 241 -1.56 -11.48 2.38
N LEU A 242 -1.28 -11.92 1.15
CA LEU A 242 -1.19 -13.34 0.81
C LEU A 242 -0.10 -14.05 1.64
N LEU A 243 1.08 -13.43 1.77
CA LEU A 243 2.16 -13.96 2.59
C LEU A 243 1.80 -14.01 4.08
N TYR A 244 1.08 -13.01 4.58
CA TYR A 244 0.63 -12.98 5.96
C TYR A 244 -0.38 -14.09 6.25
N TYR A 245 -1.43 -14.23 5.43
CA TYR A 245 -2.49 -15.22 5.66
C TYR A 245 -2.07 -16.66 5.34
N SER A 246 -1.08 -16.87 4.46
CA SER A 246 -0.47 -18.18 4.25
C SER A 246 0.56 -18.55 5.32
N GLY A 247 0.94 -17.62 6.21
CA GLY A 247 2.00 -17.84 7.19
C GLY A 247 3.42 -17.75 6.63
N LEU A 248 3.60 -17.39 5.37
CA LEU A 248 4.91 -17.29 4.71
C LEU A 248 5.63 -15.97 4.99
N LEU A 249 4.93 -14.94 5.45
CA LEU A 249 5.50 -13.61 5.65
C LEU A 249 6.79 -13.58 6.49
N PRO A 250 6.92 -14.34 7.59
CA PRO A 250 8.13 -14.32 8.39
C PRO A 250 9.38 -14.83 7.67
N PHE A 251 9.22 -15.61 6.60
CA PHE A 251 10.33 -16.24 5.86
C PHE A 251 10.79 -15.41 4.65
N VAL A 252 10.03 -14.39 4.25
CA VAL A 252 10.28 -13.62 3.04
C VAL A 252 10.94 -12.29 3.36
N PRO A 253 12.06 -11.91 2.71
CA PRO A 253 12.65 -10.59 2.84
C PRO A 253 11.74 -9.52 2.20
N LEU A 254 11.67 -8.33 2.82
CA LEU A 254 10.94 -7.18 2.33
C LEU A 254 11.91 -6.04 1.99
N GLY A 255 11.81 -5.51 0.79
CA GLY A 255 12.65 -4.41 0.30
C GLY A 255 12.11 -3.02 0.71
N GLU A 256 10.80 -2.91 0.88
CA GLU A 256 10.08 -1.67 1.16
C GLU A 256 10.40 -1.11 2.55
N SER A 257 10.39 0.22 2.69
CA SER A 257 10.62 0.93 3.95
C SER A 257 9.33 1.50 4.55
N PHE A 258 8.28 1.65 3.74
CA PHE A 258 7.01 2.23 4.14
C PHE A 258 5.84 1.40 3.62
N LEU A 259 4.87 1.12 4.50
CA LEU A 259 3.53 0.71 4.12
C LEU A 259 2.61 1.94 4.25
N GLN A 260 2.10 2.42 3.13
CA GLN A 260 1.14 3.51 3.08
C GLN A 260 -0.18 2.96 2.56
N PHE A 261 -1.25 3.08 3.33
CA PHE A 261 -2.52 2.47 3.01
C PHE A 261 -3.70 3.29 3.54
N TYR A 262 -4.83 3.23 2.82
CA TYR A 262 -6.08 3.84 3.29
C TYR A 262 -6.55 3.22 4.60
N LEU A 263 -7.08 4.05 5.51
CA LEU A 263 -7.91 3.56 6.60
C LEU A 263 -9.31 3.23 6.02
N PRO A 264 -9.73 1.95 5.91
CA PRO A 264 -10.89 1.62 5.08
C PRO A 264 -12.20 2.24 5.54
N ARG A 265 -12.36 2.51 6.84
CA ARG A 265 -13.58 3.12 7.41
C ARG A 265 -13.89 4.54 6.96
N ILE A 266 -12.92 5.24 6.33
CA ILE A 266 -13.15 6.58 5.77
C ILE A 266 -14.02 6.54 4.50
N PHE A 267 -14.05 5.39 3.80
CA PHE A 267 -14.85 5.23 2.58
C PHE A 267 -16.34 5.42 2.86
N ASN A 268 -17.02 6.17 1.99
CA ASN A 268 -18.42 6.58 2.10
C ASN A 268 -18.75 7.39 3.37
N ARG A 269 -17.73 7.98 3.99
CA ARG A 269 -17.87 8.89 5.14
C ARG A 269 -17.18 10.23 4.85
N THR A 270 -15.87 10.29 4.92
CA THR A 270 -15.08 11.47 4.56
C THR A 270 -14.61 11.43 3.11
N TYR A 271 -14.39 10.24 2.56
CA TYR A 271 -14.01 10.02 1.17
C TYR A 271 -15.08 9.22 0.42
N ILE A 272 -15.50 9.71 -0.73
CA ILE A 272 -16.47 9.04 -1.61
C ILE A 272 -15.72 8.48 -2.81
N PRO A 273 -15.44 7.16 -2.84
CA PRO A 273 -14.70 6.53 -3.95
C PRO A 273 -15.54 6.49 -5.22
N GLU A 274 -14.89 6.57 -6.37
CA GLU A 274 -15.53 6.37 -7.67
C GLU A 274 -15.88 4.90 -7.90
N GLU A 275 -15.03 3.99 -7.43
CA GLU A 275 -15.16 2.55 -7.62
C GLU A 275 -16.40 2.01 -6.92
N ARG A 276 -17.27 1.38 -7.71
CA ARG A 276 -18.56 0.84 -7.27
C ARG A 276 -18.44 -0.17 -6.12
N LEU A 277 -17.37 -0.96 -6.12
CA LEU A 277 -17.11 -1.96 -5.07
C LEU A 277 -16.86 -1.30 -3.71
N LEU A 278 -16.12 -0.18 -3.68
CA LEU A 278 -15.81 0.56 -2.45
C LEU A 278 -17.00 1.39 -1.91
N LYS A 279 -18.12 1.44 -2.63
CA LYS A 279 -19.40 1.99 -2.13
C LYS A 279 -20.18 0.97 -1.29
N ASN A 280 -19.81 -0.31 -1.32
CA ASN A 280 -20.49 -1.36 -0.59
C ASN A 280 -19.94 -1.47 0.85
N ARG A 281 -20.77 -1.24 1.86
CA ARG A 281 -20.39 -1.31 3.28
C ARG A 281 -19.81 -2.66 3.71
N MET A 282 -20.31 -3.77 3.15
CA MET A 282 -19.78 -5.11 3.44
C MET A 282 -18.35 -5.26 2.90
N VAL A 283 -18.07 -4.76 1.70
CA VAL A 283 -16.72 -4.77 1.10
C VAL A 283 -15.76 -3.96 1.96
N ILE A 284 -16.17 -2.77 2.42
CA ILE A 284 -15.36 -1.92 3.29
C ILE A 284 -15.06 -2.64 4.62
N TYR A 285 -16.09 -3.24 5.25
CA TYR A 285 -15.93 -4.01 6.49
C TYR A 285 -14.95 -5.17 6.32
N LEU A 286 -15.07 -5.94 5.24
CA LEU A 286 -14.16 -7.05 4.94
C LEU A 286 -12.73 -6.54 4.68
N LEU A 287 -12.60 -5.45 3.92
CA LEU A 287 -11.30 -4.83 3.65
C LEU A 287 -10.63 -4.40 4.97
N GLU A 288 -11.36 -3.73 5.86
CA GLU A 288 -10.85 -3.33 7.18
C GLU A 288 -10.42 -4.55 8.01
N LYS A 289 -11.23 -5.59 8.07
CA LYS A 289 -10.90 -6.83 8.79
C LYS A 289 -9.70 -7.57 8.24
N LEU A 290 -9.49 -7.52 6.92
CA LEU A 290 -8.37 -8.18 6.26
C LEU A 290 -7.06 -7.38 6.39
N THR A 291 -7.13 -6.05 6.30
CA THR A 291 -5.93 -5.20 6.23
C THR A 291 -5.50 -4.64 7.59
N MET A 292 -6.44 -4.27 8.48
CA MET A 292 -6.15 -3.67 9.79
C MET A 292 -5.85 -4.74 10.85
N ARG A 293 -4.83 -5.57 10.60
CA ARG A 293 -4.41 -6.66 11.52
C ARG A 293 -3.23 -6.20 12.37
N LYS A 294 -3.47 -5.97 13.67
CA LYS A 294 -2.42 -5.53 14.62
C LYS A 294 -1.15 -6.38 14.55
N SER A 295 -1.27 -7.71 14.38
CA SER A 295 -0.11 -8.60 14.27
C SER A 295 0.68 -8.42 12.98
N LEU A 296 0.02 -8.11 11.85
CA LEU A 296 0.68 -7.75 10.60
C LEU A 296 1.45 -6.44 10.75
N LEU A 297 0.77 -5.38 11.19
CA LEU A 297 1.38 -4.06 11.32
C LEU A 297 2.53 -4.08 12.33
N LYS A 298 2.36 -4.76 13.48
CA LYS A 298 3.43 -4.95 14.46
C LYS A 298 4.63 -5.70 13.90
N HIS A 299 4.40 -6.73 13.06
CA HIS A 299 5.49 -7.46 12.39
C HIS A 299 6.30 -6.54 11.48
N LEU A 300 5.63 -5.68 10.68
CA LEU A 300 6.28 -4.71 9.80
C LEU A 300 7.10 -3.70 10.61
N VAL A 301 6.51 -3.11 11.64
CA VAL A 301 7.20 -2.15 12.53
C VAL A 301 8.40 -2.79 13.20
N ASN A 302 8.29 -4.02 13.66
CA ASN A 302 9.41 -4.76 14.22
C ASN A 302 10.52 -5.03 13.20
N ARG A 303 10.21 -5.09 11.91
CA ARG A 303 11.19 -5.15 10.82
C ARG A 303 11.78 -3.79 10.43
N GLY A 304 11.32 -2.69 11.06
CA GLY A 304 11.76 -1.33 10.79
C GLY A 304 11.07 -0.70 9.57
N ILE A 305 9.89 -1.21 9.19
CA ILE A 305 9.03 -0.65 8.15
C ILE A 305 8.03 0.28 8.84
N GLN A 306 7.98 1.54 8.42
CA GLN A 306 7.00 2.49 8.92
C GLN A 306 5.63 2.24 8.28
N VAL A 307 4.58 2.36 9.09
CA VAL A 307 3.18 2.15 8.66
C VAL A 307 2.45 3.48 8.78
N HIS A 308 2.06 4.04 7.65
CA HIS A 308 1.32 5.29 7.56
C HIS A 308 -0.09 5.03 7.04
N LEU A 309 -1.10 5.40 7.83
CA LEU A 309 -2.49 5.29 7.41
C LEU A 309 -3.02 6.65 6.97
N PHE A 310 -3.74 6.67 5.84
CA PHE A 310 -4.27 7.87 5.20
C PHE A 310 -5.72 7.67 4.70
N VAL A 311 -6.51 8.69 4.51
CA VAL A 311 -6.33 10.06 4.98
C VAL A 311 -7.22 10.22 6.22
N CYS A 312 -6.65 10.48 7.40
CA CYS A 312 -7.39 10.55 8.65
C CYS A 312 -7.64 12.02 9.03
N ASN A 313 -8.86 12.47 8.82
CA ASN A 313 -9.29 13.87 8.96
C ASN A 313 -10.20 14.12 10.16
N GLU A 314 -10.36 13.13 11.03
CA GLU A 314 -11.17 13.22 12.24
C GLU A 314 -10.48 12.48 13.39
N ASP A 315 -10.62 12.99 14.64
CA ASP A 315 -10.01 12.38 15.83
C ASP A 315 -10.27 10.87 15.97
N PRO A 316 -11.51 10.34 15.75
CA PRO A 316 -11.76 8.91 15.85
C PRO A 316 -11.01 8.06 14.80
N ASP A 317 -10.67 8.62 13.65
CA ASP A 317 -9.90 7.92 12.62
C ASP A 317 -8.42 7.88 12.99
N ILE A 318 -7.90 8.97 13.53
CA ILE A 318 -6.53 9.06 14.02
C ILE A 318 -6.31 8.06 15.16
N GLU A 319 -7.25 7.99 16.12
CA GLU A 319 -7.22 7.05 17.22
C GLU A 319 -7.17 5.61 16.73
N VAL A 320 -8.10 5.22 15.85
CA VAL A 320 -8.15 3.87 15.29
C VAL A 320 -6.91 3.53 14.47
N ALA A 321 -6.34 4.48 13.77
CA ALA A 321 -5.09 4.27 13.03
C ALA A 321 -3.94 3.90 13.96
N PHE A 322 -3.75 4.65 15.05
CA PHE A 322 -2.72 4.34 16.05
C PHE A 322 -3.02 3.05 16.81
N GLU A 323 -4.28 2.80 17.20
CA GLU A 323 -4.68 1.55 17.85
C GLU A 323 -4.45 0.32 16.97
N ALA A 324 -4.56 0.44 15.63
CA ALA A 324 -4.24 -0.62 14.69
C ALA A 324 -2.74 -0.92 14.65
N GLY A 325 -1.89 0.03 15.06
CA GLY A 325 -0.44 -0.09 15.09
C GLY A 325 0.27 0.72 14.00
N ALA A 326 -0.37 1.77 13.47
CA ALA A 326 0.29 2.73 12.59
C ALA A 326 1.41 3.45 13.35
N THR A 327 2.51 3.72 12.65
CA THR A 327 3.62 4.55 13.18
C THR A 327 3.41 6.03 12.89
N GLY A 328 2.54 6.34 11.93
CA GLY A 328 2.19 7.68 11.55
C GLY A 328 0.85 7.77 10.85
N VAL A 329 0.29 8.95 10.85
CA VAL A 329 -0.98 9.30 10.22
C VAL A 329 -0.78 10.41 9.21
N MET A 330 -1.39 10.26 8.05
CA MET A 330 -1.43 11.29 7.01
C MET A 330 -2.81 11.95 7.00
N THR A 331 -2.82 13.29 7.02
CA THR A 331 -4.06 14.09 7.14
C THR A 331 -4.06 15.30 6.23
N ASP A 332 -5.26 15.76 5.86
CA ASP A 332 -5.48 17.06 5.22
C ASP A 332 -5.52 18.23 6.23
N TYR A 333 -5.61 17.93 7.53
CA TYR A 333 -5.75 18.91 8.60
C TYR A 333 -4.57 18.84 9.58
N PRO A 334 -3.40 19.41 9.23
CA PRO A 334 -2.20 19.36 10.08
C PRO A 334 -2.42 19.90 11.48
N THR A 335 -3.16 21.00 11.65
CA THR A 335 -3.50 21.58 12.96
C THR A 335 -4.29 20.60 13.84
N LEU A 336 -5.24 19.88 13.25
CA LEU A 336 -6.04 18.87 13.96
C LEU A 336 -5.15 17.73 14.48
N LEU A 337 -4.27 17.21 13.64
CA LEU A 337 -3.37 16.12 14.03
C LEU A 337 -2.38 16.56 15.10
N THR A 338 -1.82 17.75 15.00
CA THR A 338 -0.94 18.35 16.04
C THR A 338 -1.66 18.44 17.38
N ASN A 339 -2.88 18.97 17.38
CA ASN A 339 -3.69 19.06 18.60
C ASN A 339 -4.01 17.67 19.19
N TYR A 340 -4.30 16.70 18.33
CA TYR A 340 -4.51 15.31 18.77
C TYR A 340 -3.26 14.74 19.44
N LEU A 341 -2.09 14.85 18.82
CA LEU A 341 -0.84 14.32 19.34
C LEU A 341 -0.43 15.00 20.65
N HIS A 342 -0.65 16.31 20.79
CA HIS A 342 -0.36 17.03 22.04
C HIS A 342 -1.26 16.57 23.19
N ARG A 343 -2.56 16.33 22.94
CA ARG A 343 -3.47 15.83 23.97
C ARG A 343 -3.09 14.44 24.49
N HIS A 344 -2.57 13.57 23.62
CA HIS A 344 -2.25 12.19 23.98
C HIS A 344 -0.82 12.02 24.53
N ARG A 345 0.14 12.89 24.14
CA ARG A 345 1.47 12.92 24.77
C ARG A 345 1.45 13.32 26.25
N ASN A 346 0.44 14.09 26.68
CA ASN A 346 0.32 14.53 28.06
C ASN A 346 -0.41 13.52 28.96
N GLN A 347 -0.80 12.37 28.43
CA GLN A 347 -1.50 11.30 29.17
C GLN A 347 -0.60 10.07 29.45
N ASP A 348 0.58 10.00 28.82
CA ASP A 348 1.62 8.99 29.08
C ASP A 348 2.70 9.58 30.02
#